data_d09a1b03ee428945dbf85890d4c621e3
#
_entry.id   d09a1b03ee428945dbf85890d4c621e3
#
_cell.length_a   1.000
_cell.length_b   1.000
_cell.length_c   1.000
_cell.angle_alpha   90.00
_cell.angle_beta   90.00
_cell.angle_gamma   90.00
#
_symmetry.space_group_name_H-M   'P 1'
#
loop_
_entity.id
_entity.type
_entity.pdbx_description
1 polymer ?
#
loop_
_entity_poly.entity_id
_entity_poly.type
_entity_poly.pdbx_seq_one_letter_code
_entity_poly.pdbx_strand_id
1 'polypeptide(L)'
;MENKIQELTEKIYREGVEKGNDEANRLISNAREEAAKIIEDARKEADAIILAARKNATEISENTQSEIKLFAGQALNALKTEVTSLLSNQVVSDAVKNFVSDKEFLNKF
;
A
#
# COMPACT_ATOMS: atom_id res chain seq x y z
N MET A 1 -24.00 76.90 -6.21
CA MET A 1 -24.81 75.78 -5.74
C MET A 1 -24.67 74.54 -6.65
N GLU A 2 -24.68 74.70 -7.97
CA GLU A 2 -24.49 73.57 -8.88
C GLU A 2 -23.10 72.93 -8.75
N ASN A 3 -22.03 73.72 -8.50
CA ASN A 3 -20.66 73.21 -8.32
C ASN A 3 -20.54 72.34 -7.07
N LYS A 4 -21.26 72.66 -5.98
CA LYS A 4 -21.23 71.87 -4.75
C LYS A 4 -21.90 70.50 -4.92
N ILE A 5 -22.96 70.46 -5.71
CA ILE A 5 -23.68 69.23 -5.98
C ILE A 5 -22.83 68.32 -6.88
N GLN A 6 -22.16 68.87 -7.89
CA GLN A 6 -21.24 68.16 -8.74
C GLN A 6 -20.04 67.61 -7.97
N GLU A 7 -19.42 68.48 -7.13
CA GLU A 7 -18.28 68.09 -6.28
C GLU A 7 -18.67 66.95 -5.31
N LEU A 8 -19.84 67.05 -4.71
CA LEU A 8 -20.35 66.02 -3.80
C LEU A 8 -20.65 64.72 -4.55
N THR A 9 -21.23 64.80 -5.72
CA THR A 9 -21.51 63.64 -6.57
C THR A 9 -20.23 62.94 -7.02
N GLU A 10 -19.22 63.68 -7.46
CA GLU A 10 -17.92 63.17 -7.82
C GLU A 10 -17.20 62.55 -6.63
N LYS A 11 -17.28 63.16 -5.45
CA LYS A 11 -16.70 62.61 -4.22
C LYS A 11 -17.35 61.32 -3.81
N ILE A 12 -18.66 61.25 -3.84
CA ILE A 12 -19.40 60.02 -3.52
C ILE A 12 -19.04 58.89 -4.52
N TYR A 13 -18.96 59.21 -5.79
CA TYR A 13 -18.58 58.24 -6.85
C TYR A 13 -17.15 57.76 -6.61
N ARG A 14 -16.21 58.65 -6.36
CA ARG A 14 -14.80 58.32 -6.13
C ARG A 14 -14.63 57.45 -4.90
N GLU A 15 -15.24 57.80 -3.78
CA GLU A 15 -15.21 57.01 -2.56
C GLU A 15 -15.84 55.65 -2.73
N GLY A 16 -16.94 55.55 -3.49
CA GLY A 16 -17.60 54.34 -3.80
C GLY A 16 -16.70 53.39 -4.65
N VAL A 17 -16.03 53.96 -5.67
CA VAL A 17 -15.10 53.22 -6.51
C VAL A 17 -13.90 52.74 -5.72
N GLU A 18 -13.32 53.60 -4.88
CA GLU A 18 -12.18 53.23 -4.00
C GLU A 18 -12.56 52.14 -3.03
N LYS A 19 -13.71 52.24 -2.37
CA LYS A 19 -14.22 51.15 -1.50
C LYS A 19 -14.48 49.86 -2.24
N GLY A 20 -15.04 49.95 -3.42
CA GLY A 20 -15.27 48.78 -4.27
C GLY A 20 -13.95 48.12 -4.68
N ASN A 21 -12.96 48.91 -5.06
CA ASN A 21 -11.62 48.39 -5.42
C ASN A 21 -10.92 47.76 -4.21
N ASP A 22 -10.98 48.41 -3.05
CA ASP A 22 -10.39 47.90 -1.81
C ASP A 22 -11.04 46.54 -1.42
N GLU A 23 -12.35 46.48 -1.49
CA GLU A 23 -13.12 45.27 -1.19
C GLU A 23 -12.78 44.15 -2.19
N ALA A 24 -12.72 44.49 -3.48
CA ALA A 24 -12.33 43.51 -4.53
C ALA A 24 -10.90 42.99 -4.28
N ASN A 25 -9.97 43.85 -3.98
CA ASN A 25 -8.58 43.50 -3.67
C ASN A 25 -8.50 42.61 -2.43
N ARG A 26 -9.29 42.91 -1.41
CA ARG A 26 -9.37 42.10 -0.18
C ARG A 26 -9.90 40.70 -0.48
N LEU A 27 -10.97 40.62 -1.26
CA LEU A 27 -11.56 39.34 -1.67
C LEU A 27 -10.57 38.52 -2.50
N ILE A 28 -9.86 39.14 -3.43
CA ILE A 28 -8.85 38.46 -4.27
C ILE A 28 -7.69 37.97 -3.38
N SER A 29 -7.21 38.79 -2.46
CA SER A 29 -6.13 38.42 -1.55
C SER A 29 -6.53 37.23 -0.67
N ASN A 30 -7.74 37.28 -0.09
CA ASN A 30 -8.28 36.19 0.73
C ASN A 30 -8.47 34.91 -0.10
N ALA A 31 -8.96 35.04 -1.31
CA ALA A 31 -9.13 33.89 -2.21
C ALA A 31 -7.80 33.25 -2.59
N ARG A 32 -6.76 34.04 -2.82
CA ARG A 32 -5.42 33.54 -3.09
C ARG A 32 -4.80 32.84 -1.89
N GLU A 33 -4.97 33.37 -0.69
CA GLU A 33 -4.52 32.72 0.54
C GLU A 33 -5.25 31.40 0.75
N GLU A 34 -6.54 31.37 0.56
CA GLU A 34 -7.34 30.17 0.69
C GLU A 34 -6.94 29.10 -0.36
N ALA A 35 -6.75 29.54 -1.60
CA ALA A 35 -6.28 28.64 -2.67
C ALA A 35 -4.90 28.08 -2.35
N ALA A 36 -3.98 28.89 -1.86
CA ALA A 36 -2.64 28.44 -1.47
C ALA A 36 -2.71 27.43 -0.32
N LYS A 37 -3.59 27.65 0.65
CA LYS A 37 -3.82 26.72 1.76
C LYS A 37 -4.39 25.39 1.28
N ILE A 38 -5.37 25.44 0.38
CA ILE A 38 -5.97 24.22 -0.20
C ILE A 38 -4.90 23.42 -0.94
N ILE A 39 -4.06 24.07 -1.74
CA ILE A 39 -2.98 23.40 -2.46
C ILE A 39 -1.96 22.80 -1.50
N GLU A 40 -1.57 23.52 -0.46
CA GLU A 40 -0.63 23.04 0.56
C GLU A 40 -1.20 21.80 1.28
N ASP A 41 -2.46 21.89 1.73
CA ASP A 41 -3.13 20.78 2.39
C ASP A 41 -3.26 19.56 1.47
N ALA A 42 -3.57 19.79 0.20
CA ALA A 42 -3.66 18.73 -0.81
C ALA A 42 -2.30 18.05 -1.04
N ARG A 43 -1.22 18.82 -1.07
CA ARG A 43 0.15 18.27 -1.18
C ARG A 43 0.52 17.40 0.02
N LYS A 44 0.21 17.88 1.23
CA LYS A 44 0.45 17.12 2.47
C LYS A 44 -0.34 15.82 2.47
N GLU A 45 -1.59 15.87 2.06
CA GLU A 45 -2.43 14.68 1.96
C GLU A 45 -1.90 13.70 0.90
N ALA A 46 -1.51 14.20 -0.26
CA ALA A 46 -0.91 13.38 -1.31
C ALA A 46 0.39 12.71 -0.83
N ASP A 47 1.26 13.45 -0.15
CA ASP A 47 2.51 12.91 0.40
C ASP A 47 2.23 11.84 1.47
N ALA A 48 1.23 12.06 2.32
CA ALA A 48 0.81 11.08 3.33
C ALA A 48 0.27 9.81 2.69
N ILE A 49 -0.53 9.92 1.62
CA ILE A 49 -1.05 8.78 0.86
C ILE A 49 0.09 7.99 0.21
N ILE A 50 1.04 8.68 -0.41
CA ILE A 50 2.20 8.03 -1.04
C ILE A 50 3.04 7.31 0.01
N LEU A 51 3.30 7.94 1.15
CA LEU A 51 4.06 7.33 2.23
C LEU A 51 3.37 6.07 2.77
N ALA A 52 2.06 6.15 3.01
CA ALA A 52 1.26 5.00 3.46
C ALA A 52 1.26 3.88 2.42
N ALA A 53 1.13 4.21 1.14
CA ALA A 53 1.16 3.23 0.05
C ALA A 53 2.51 2.52 -0.04
N ARG A 54 3.62 3.25 0.10
CA ARG A 54 4.97 2.68 0.10
C ARG A 54 5.19 1.75 1.30
N LYS A 55 4.73 2.17 2.47
CA LYS A 55 4.80 1.35 3.68
C LYS A 55 4.01 0.06 3.51
N ASN A 56 2.79 0.15 3.01
CA ASN A 56 1.95 -1.02 2.74
C ASN A 56 2.59 -1.94 1.71
N ALA A 57 3.16 -1.39 0.64
CA ALA A 57 3.85 -2.17 -0.38
C ALA A 57 5.05 -2.93 0.21
N THR A 58 5.83 -2.28 1.07
CA THR A 58 6.97 -2.90 1.75
C THR A 58 6.50 -4.02 2.68
N GLU A 59 5.45 -3.79 3.48
CA GLU A 59 4.88 -4.80 4.38
C GLU A 59 4.36 -6.01 3.61
N ILE A 60 3.64 -5.77 2.51
CA ILE A 60 3.13 -6.85 1.64
C ILE A 60 4.30 -7.65 1.05
N SER A 61 5.33 -6.97 0.57
CA SER A 61 6.53 -7.61 0.02
C SER A 61 7.24 -8.48 1.07
N GLU A 62 7.46 -7.96 2.28
CA GLU A 62 8.10 -8.69 3.37
C GLU A 62 7.26 -9.87 3.83
N ASN A 63 5.95 -9.68 3.99
CA ASN A 63 5.04 -10.75 4.38
C ASN A 63 4.98 -11.83 3.32
N THR A 64 4.92 -11.46 2.05
CA THR A 64 4.92 -12.41 0.93
C THR A 64 6.21 -13.21 0.89
N GLN A 65 7.37 -12.59 1.09
CA GLN A 65 8.65 -13.30 1.17
C GLN A 65 8.68 -14.29 2.33
N SER A 66 8.15 -13.89 3.49
CA SER A 66 8.07 -14.77 4.66
C SER A 66 7.15 -15.95 4.41
N GLU A 67 5.99 -15.72 3.79
CA GLU A 67 5.04 -16.76 3.42
C GLU A 67 5.63 -17.73 2.40
N ILE A 68 6.34 -17.22 1.40
CA ILE A 68 7.01 -18.06 0.39
C ILE A 68 8.07 -18.94 1.05
N LYS A 69 8.88 -18.40 1.95
CA LYS A 69 9.89 -19.16 2.70
C LYS A 69 9.23 -20.25 3.55
N LEU A 70 8.16 -19.92 4.24
CA LEU A 70 7.42 -20.87 5.06
C LEU A 70 6.81 -21.98 4.20
N PHE A 71 6.16 -21.60 3.10
CA PHE A 71 5.57 -22.53 2.15
C PHE A 71 6.63 -23.45 1.55
N ALA A 72 7.75 -22.90 1.09
CA ALA A 72 8.86 -23.65 0.54
C ALA A 72 9.44 -24.65 1.56
N GLY A 73 9.59 -24.20 2.81
CA GLY A 73 10.03 -25.06 3.92
C GLY A 73 9.07 -26.21 4.19
N GLN A 74 7.78 -25.93 4.22
CA GLN A 74 6.74 -26.92 4.42
C GLN A 74 6.69 -27.93 3.24
N ALA A 75 6.77 -27.44 2.01
CA ALA A 75 6.79 -28.27 0.83
C ALA A 75 8.03 -29.19 0.80
N LEU A 76 9.18 -28.64 1.19
CA LEU A 76 10.44 -29.41 1.27
C LEU A 76 10.35 -30.49 2.35
N ASN A 77 9.81 -30.17 3.51
CA ASN A 77 9.62 -31.13 4.59
C ASN A 77 8.60 -32.21 4.21
N ALA A 78 7.52 -31.84 3.55
CA ALA A 78 6.53 -32.81 3.03
C ALA A 78 7.16 -33.74 2.01
N LEU A 79 8.00 -33.22 1.13
CA LEU A 79 8.73 -34.02 0.14
C LEU A 79 9.71 -34.98 0.82
N LYS A 80 10.49 -34.50 1.79
CA LYS A 80 11.41 -35.35 2.57
C LYS A 80 10.66 -36.48 3.28
N THR A 81 9.52 -36.17 3.89
CA THR A 81 8.68 -37.18 4.57
C THR A 81 8.17 -38.22 3.59
N GLU A 82 7.68 -37.80 2.43
CA GLU A 82 7.18 -38.66 1.39
C GLU A 82 8.28 -39.57 0.84
N VAL A 83 9.44 -39.02 0.52
CA VAL A 83 10.62 -39.77 0.04
C VAL A 83 11.09 -40.77 1.09
N THR A 84 11.17 -40.34 2.35
CA THR A 84 11.57 -41.22 3.48
C THR A 84 10.58 -42.36 3.64
N SER A 85 9.27 -42.10 3.54
CA SER A 85 8.21 -43.11 3.62
C SER A 85 8.33 -44.11 2.48
N LEU A 86 8.53 -43.63 1.25
CA LEU A 86 8.71 -44.50 0.09
C LEU A 86 9.94 -45.40 0.20
N LEU A 87 11.07 -44.83 0.64
CA LEU A 87 12.31 -45.58 0.86
C LEU A 87 12.17 -46.60 1.97
N SER A 88 11.53 -46.24 3.10
CA SER A 88 11.26 -47.15 4.20
C SER A 88 10.37 -48.31 3.76
N ASN A 89 9.32 -48.03 3.02
CA ASN A 89 8.41 -49.05 2.50
C ASN A 89 9.15 -50.00 1.51
N GLN A 90 10.01 -49.45 0.67
CA GLN A 90 10.81 -50.22 -0.26
C GLN A 90 11.79 -51.12 0.48
N VAL A 91 12.49 -50.62 1.49
CA VAL A 91 13.43 -51.40 2.29
C VAL A 91 12.71 -52.50 3.06
N VAL A 92 11.57 -52.20 3.69
CA VAL A 92 10.77 -53.18 4.41
C VAL A 92 10.22 -54.24 3.47
N SER A 93 9.72 -53.87 2.30
CA SER A 93 9.22 -54.77 1.28
C SER A 93 10.31 -55.73 0.80
N ASP A 94 11.50 -55.22 0.52
CA ASP A 94 12.66 -56.03 0.12
C ASP A 94 13.10 -56.98 1.23
N ALA A 95 13.14 -56.51 2.47
CA ALA A 95 13.50 -57.34 3.62
C ALA A 95 12.51 -58.49 3.83
N VAL A 96 11.19 -58.21 3.68
CA VAL A 96 10.16 -59.21 3.78
C VAL A 96 10.27 -60.23 2.65
N LYS A 97 10.49 -59.77 1.42
CA LYS A 97 10.72 -60.66 0.28
C LYS A 97 11.91 -61.60 0.48
N ASN A 98 13.02 -61.05 0.96
CA ASN A 98 14.19 -61.84 1.24
C ASN A 98 13.95 -62.84 2.35
N PHE A 99 13.25 -62.46 3.39
CA PHE A 99 12.87 -63.34 4.50
C PHE A 99 11.98 -64.49 4.02
N VAL A 100 10.96 -64.19 3.23
CA VAL A 100 10.07 -65.20 2.69
C VAL A 100 10.82 -66.14 1.76
N SER A 101 11.72 -65.63 0.92
CA SER A 101 12.54 -66.44 0.02
C SER A 101 13.48 -67.38 0.80
N ASP A 102 14.12 -66.88 1.84
CA ASP A 102 14.99 -67.69 2.73
C ASP A 102 14.18 -68.77 3.45
N LYS A 103 12.97 -68.48 3.91
CA LYS A 103 12.10 -69.38 4.58
C LYS A 103 11.59 -70.49 3.62
N GLU A 104 11.26 -70.17 2.42
CA GLU A 104 10.92 -71.13 1.37
C GLU A 104 12.09 -72.02 1.05
N PHE A 105 13.28 -71.47 0.99
CA PHE A 105 14.50 -72.21 0.78
C PHE A 105 14.75 -73.19 1.90
N LEU A 106 14.57 -72.77 3.15
CA LEU A 106 14.70 -73.60 4.33
C LEU A 106 13.66 -74.75 4.36
N ASN A 107 12.46 -74.53 3.87
CA ASN A 107 11.38 -75.51 3.82
C ASN A 107 11.63 -76.57 2.75
N LYS A 108 12.49 -76.32 1.80
CA LYS A 108 12.89 -77.34 0.74
C LYS A 108 13.93 -78.34 1.23
N PHE A 109 14.54 -77.99 2.35
CA PHE A 109 15.48 -78.92 3.03
C PHE A 109 14.81 -79.61 4.20
#